data_5395aba0bad9aceae73de326b099b9a3
#
_entry.id   5395aba0bad9aceae73de326b099b9a3
#
_cell.length_a   1.000
_cell.length_b   1.000
_cell.length_c   1.000
_cell.angle_alpha   90.00
_cell.angle_beta   90.00
_cell.angle_gamma   90.00
#
_symmetry.space_group_name_H-M   'P 1'
#
loop_
_entity.id
_entity.type
_entity.pdbx_description
1 polymer ?
#
loop_
_entity_poly.entity_id
_entity_poly.type
_entity_poly.pdbx_seq_one_letter_code
_entity_poly.pdbx_strand_id
1 'polypeptide(L)'
;MSKRQKPTLMILAGAVILAAVGTYTVLQNEQHRPEKIQSMNQTPEEEKSGTEKTESTSQGEEVKAQNETGPKVGETVETSSGLKYRILQKGEGNSPVEQSQVKVHYRGRLEDGTEFDSSYKRGQPATFPVNGVIRGWTEALMLMKPGDKWELTIPPELGYGSRAVGNVIPPNSTLIFEVELLEIL
;
A
#
# COMPACT_ATOMS: atom_id res chain seq x y z
N MET A 1 11.80 28.46 -49.41
CA MET A 1 10.79 28.45 -48.34
C MET A 1 11.09 27.31 -47.40
N SER A 2 11.81 27.60 -46.33
CA SER A 2 12.25 26.61 -45.36
C SER A 2 11.23 26.49 -44.25
N LYS A 3 10.57 25.33 -44.08
CA LYS A 3 9.65 25.04 -42.97
C LYS A 3 10.48 24.73 -41.73
N ARG A 4 10.54 25.67 -40.79
CA ARG A 4 11.07 25.45 -39.45
C ARG A 4 10.15 24.45 -38.73
N GLN A 5 10.63 23.26 -38.50
CA GLN A 5 10.04 22.32 -37.51
C GLN A 5 10.32 22.86 -36.11
N LYS A 6 9.25 23.04 -35.34
CA LYS A 6 9.32 23.35 -33.93
C LYS A 6 9.69 22.06 -33.17
N PRO A 7 10.66 22.08 -32.28
CA PRO A 7 10.93 20.91 -31.46
C PRO A 7 9.74 20.70 -30.52
N THR A 8 9.11 19.54 -30.63
CA THR A 8 8.13 19.04 -29.66
C THR A 8 8.91 18.76 -28.38
N LEU A 9 8.75 19.64 -27.40
CA LEU A 9 9.27 19.45 -26.06
C LEU A 9 8.53 18.26 -25.45
N MET A 10 9.15 17.08 -25.48
CA MET A 10 8.75 15.93 -24.70
C MET A 10 8.92 16.28 -23.24
N ILE A 11 7.84 16.73 -22.60
CA ILE A 11 7.77 16.83 -21.14
C ILE A 11 7.74 15.40 -20.64
N LEU A 12 8.88 14.92 -20.17
CA LEU A 12 8.95 13.77 -19.26
C LEU A 12 8.18 14.14 -17.99
N ALA A 13 6.88 13.84 -17.98
CA ALA A 13 6.10 13.86 -16.76
C ALA A 13 6.59 12.69 -15.90
N GLY A 14 7.63 12.93 -15.12
CA GLY A 14 8.06 12.03 -14.06
C GLY A 14 6.89 11.82 -13.10
N ALA A 15 6.71 10.59 -12.66
CA ALA A 15 5.66 10.20 -11.72
C ALA A 15 5.55 11.20 -10.55
N VAL A 16 4.44 11.89 -10.48
CA VAL A 16 4.16 12.92 -9.46
C VAL A 16 3.87 12.29 -8.07
N ILE A 17 3.97 10.98 -7.96
CA ILE A 17 4.00 10.29 -6.66
C ILE A 17 5.43 10.32 -6.13
N LEU A 18 5.98 11.53 -5.95
CA LEU A 18 7.28 11.71 -5.32
C LEU A 18 7.09 11.58 -3.81
N ALA A 19 7.79 10.58 -3.26
CA ALA A 19 8.03 10.45 -1.84
C ALA A 19 8.30 11.82 -1.21
N ALA A 20 7.52 12.16 -0.18
CA ALA A 20 7.95 13.16 0.77
C ALA A 20 9.14 12.57 1.55
N VAL A 21 10.31 12.53 0.92
CA VAL A 21 11.57 12.27 1.62
C VAL A 21 11.83 13.47 2.49
N GLY A 22 11.27 13.42 3.70
CA GLY A 22 11.78 14.22 4.80
C GLY A 22 13.23 13.78 4.99
N THR A 23 14.16 14.70 4.76
CA THR A 23 15.54 14.57 5.17
C THR A 23 15.59 14.38 6.68
N TYR A 24 15.55 13.14 7.12
CA TYR A 24 15.89 12.79 8.49
C TYR A 24 17.42 12.79 8.54
N THR A 25 17.97 13.87 9.06
CA THR A 25 19.36 13.94 9.45
C THR A 25 19.53 12.96 10.61
N VAL A 26 20.10 11.82 10.30
CA VAL A 26 20.58 10.86 11.31
C VAL A 26 21.79 11.52 11.97
N LEU A 27 21.59 12.13 13.11
CA LEU A 27 22.66 12.38 14.07
C LEU A 27 23.08 11.03 14.62
N GLN A 28 24.22 10.56 14.15
CA GLN A 28 24.93 9.45 14.73
C GLN A 28 25.26 9.79 16.18
N ASN A 29 24.58 9.14 17.10
CA ASN A 29 25.06 9.04 18.47
C ASN A 29 25.69 7.66 18.64
N GLU A 30 27.01 7.60 18.39
CA GLU A 30 27.86 6.52 18.86
C GLU A 30 27.90 6.57 20.40
N GLN A 31 27.89 5.41 20.94
CA GLN A 31 28.28 4.99 22.29
C GLN A 31 27.13 4.49 23.15
N HIS A 32 26.94 3.18 23.17
CA HIS A 32 27.06 2.41 24.39
C HIS A 32 27.06 0.91 24.06
N ARG A 33 28.23 0.32 24.28
CA ARG A 33 28.43 -1.12 24.39
C ARG A 33 28.47 -1.44 25.89
N PRO A 34 27.70 -2.37 26.39
CA PRO A 34 28.15 -3.12 27.53
C PRO A 34 28.41 -4.59 27.21
N GLU A 35 29.44 -5.02 27.86
CA GLU A 35 30.14 -6.28 27.90
C GLU A 35 29.29 -7.51 28.21
N LYS A 36 29.92 -8.62 27.76
CA LYS A 36 29.79 -10.00 28.18
C LYS A 36 29.24 -10.24 29.62
N ILE A 37 28.28 -11.17 29.67
CA ILE A 37 28.23 -12.11 30.80
C ILE A 37 28.11 -13.53 30.24
N GLN A 38 29.02 -14.34 30.68
CA GLN A 38 29.23 -15.74 30.38
C GLN A 38 28.17 -16.65 31.02
N SER A 39 27.86 -17.72 30.30
CA SER A 39 27.75 -19.11 30.72
C SER A 39 27.15 -19.42 32.12
N MET A 40 26.07 -20.18 32.10
CA MET A 40 26.01 -21.43 32.86
C MET A 40 24.98 -22.39 32.32
N ASN A 41 25.54 -23.49 31.91
CA ASN A 41 25.04 -24.80 31.60
C ASN A 41 24.16 -25.38 32.71
N GLN A 42 23.03 -26.05 32.39
CA GLN A 42 22.57 -27.29 33.02
C GLN A 42 21.29 -27.83 32.34
N THR A 43 21.44 -28.95 31.68
CA THR A 43 20.45 -30.01 31.53
C THR A 43 20.83 -31.07 32.61
N PRO A 44 20.03 -32.03 33.04
CA PRO A 44 19.04 -32.84 32.30
C PRO A 44 17.79 -33.30 33.12
N GLU A 45 17.02 -34.13 32.47
CA GLU A 45 16.30 -35.39 32.81
C GLU A 45 14.80 -35.34 32.52
N GLU A 46 14.48 -36.13 31.57
CA GLU A 46 13.64 -37.31 31.38
C GLU A 46 12.54 -37.58 32.46
N GLU A 47 11.29 -37.72 31.99
CA GLU A 47 10.51 -38.95 32.23
C GLU A 47 9.25 -39.08 31.34
N LYS A 48 9.09 -40.25 30.91
CA LYS A 48 8.20 -41.01 30.07
C LYS A 48 6.71 -40.99 30.41
N SER A 49 5.96 -41.33 29.32
CA SER A 49 4.86 -42.33 29.31
C SER A 49 3.43 -41.78 29.32
N GLY A 50 2.70 -42.24 28.34
CA GLY A 50 1.25 -42.25 28.36
C GLY A 50 0.62 -42.32 26.96
N THR A 51 0.64 -43.50 26.37
CA THR A 51 -0.15 -43.92 25.18
C THR A 51 -1.62 -43.90 25.55
N GLU A 52 -2.46 -43.23 24.73
CA GLU A 52 -3.79 -43.78 24.48
C GLU A 52 -4.33 -43.38 23.11
N LYS A 53 -4.62 -44.39 22.37
CA LYS A 53 -5.16 -44.45 21.04
C LYS A 53 -6.68 -44.45 21.17
N THR A 54 -7.36 -43.51 20.53
CA THR A 54 -8.76 -43.75 20.14
C THR A 54 -9.01 -43.21 18.74
N GLU A 55 -9.28 -44.13 17.91
CA GLU A 55 -9.79 -44.07 16.54
C GLU A 55 -11.30 -43.77 16.63
N SER A 56 -11.79 -42.78 15.89
CA SER A 56 -13.17 -42.78 15.38
C SER A 56 -13.34 -41.80 14.25
N THR A 57 -13.29 -42.32 13.07
CA THR A 57 -14.21 -42.28 11.92
C THR A 57 -15.12 -41.08 11.73
N SER A 58 -14.88 -40.47 10.57
CA SER A 58 -15.81 -39.94 9.55
C SER A 58 -16.98 -39.09 9.98
N GLN A 59 -17.03 -37.91 9.46
CA GLN A 59 -17.93 -37.59 8.33
C GLN A 59 -17.64 -36.17 7.82
N GLY A 60 -17.46 -36.07 6.52
CA GLY A 60 -17.35 -34.82 5.85
C GLY A 60 -18.65 -34.03 5.96
N GLU A 61 -18.53 -32.83 6.43
CA GLU A 61 -19.43 -31.76 6.08
C GLU A 61 -18.57 -30.59 5.64
N GLU A 62 -18.56 -30.39 4.34
CA GLU A 62 -18.16 -29.13 3.72
C GLU A 62 -19.02 -28.01 4.32
N VAL A 63 -18.56 -27.45 5.42
CA VAL A 63 -19.12 -26.17 5.86
C VAL A 63 -18.40 -25.08 5.08
N LYS A 64 -18.88 -24.86 3.86
CA LYS A 64 -18.62 -23.66 3.09
C LYS A 64 -19.33 -22.49 3.78
N ALA A 65 -18.89 -22.16 4.98
CA ALA A 65 -19.31 -20.95 5.66
C ALA A 65 -18.41 -19.81 5.21
N GLN A 66 -18.74 -19.25 4.06
CA GLN A 66 -18.28 -17.91 3.67
C GLN A 66 -18.93 -16.91 4.61
N ASN A 67 -18.31 -16.68 5.77
CA ASN A 67 -18.62 -15.53 6.58
C ASN A 67 -17.76 -14.36 6.05
N GLU A 68 -18.17 -13.79 4.90
CA GLU A 68 -17.58 -12.58 4.33
C GLU A 68 -17.97 -11.36 5.18
N THR A 69 -17.30 -11.19 6.31
CA THR A 69 -17.52 -10.07 7.25
C THR A 69 -16.80 -8.79 6.81
N GLY A 70 -16.34 -8.70 5.58
CA GLY A 70 -15.64 -7.53 5.03
C GLY A 70 -16.52 -6.65 4.13
N PRO A 71 -16.09 -5.40 3.85
CA PRO A 71 -16.83 -4.48 2.99
C PRO A 71 -17.14 -5.11 1.62
N LYS A 72 -18.31 -4.79 1.07
CA LYS A 72 -18.77 -5.33 -0.22
C LYS A 72 -18.32 -4.45 -1.37
N VAL A 73 -18.29 -5.03 -2.58
CA VAL A 73 -18.09 -4.26 -3.82
C VAL A 73 -19.16 -3.17 -3.94
N GLY A 74 -18.74 -1.94 -4.22
CA GLY A 74 -19.58 -0.75 -4.32
C GLY A 74 -19.82 -0.04 -2.99
N GLU A 75 -19.45 -0.64 -1.87
CA GLU A 75 -19.55 0.00 -0.55
C GLU A 75 -18.42 0.99 -0.33
N THR A 76 -18.76 2.14 0.27
CA THR A 76 -17.78 3.14 0.71
C THR A 76 -17.53 2.99 2.19
N VAL A 77 -16.28 2.87 2.57
CA VAL A 77 -15.81 2.77 3.94
C VAL A 77 -14.96 3.98 4.27
N GLU A 78 -15.14 4.53 5.46
CA GLU A 78 -14.28 5.59 6.00
C GLU A 78 -13.48 5.02 7.19
N THR A 79 -12.18 5.20 7.14
CA THR A 79 -11.29 4.76 8.22
C THR A 79 -11.19 5.84 9.30
N SER A 80 -10.64 5.48 10.46
CA SER A 80 -10.43 6.43 11.56
C SER A 80 -9.45 7.57 11.23
N SER A 81 -8.63 7.41 10.20
CA SER A 81 -7.71 8.45 9.71
C SER A 81 -8.39 9.49 8.81
N GLY A 82 -9.63 9.21 8.36
CA GLY A 82 -10.36 10.01 7.37
C GLY A 82 -10.15 9.58 5.92
N LEU A 83 -9.39 8.50 5.67
CA LEU A 83 -9.34 7.90 4.35
C LEU A 83 -10.71 7.30 4.01
N LYS A 84 -11.23 7.62 2.82
CA LYS A 84 -12.40 6.92 2.28
C LYS A 84 -11.98 6.05 1.12
N TYR A 85 -12.49 4.82 1.08
CA TYR A 85 -12.28 3.94 -0.05
C TYR A 85 -13.56 3.24 -0.46
N ARG A 86 -13.69 2.98 -1.75
CA ARG A 86 -14.78 2.21 -2.33
C ARG A 86 -14.20 1.07 -3.15
N ILE A 87 -14.60 -0.15 -2.82
CA ILE A 87 -14.16 -1.35 -3.52
C ILE A 87 -14.87 -1.43 -4.87
N LEU A 88 -14.11 -1.38 -5.96
CA LEU A 88 -14.63 -1.54 -7.32
C LEU A 88 -14.50 -3.00 -7.78
N GLN A 89 -13.46 -3.68 -7.35
CA GLN A 89 -13.20 -5.10 -7.58
C GLN A 89 -12.47 -5.68 -6.38
N LYS A 90 -12.81 -6.91 -6.00
CA LYS A 90 -12.11 -7.66 -4.95
C LYS A 90 -11.02 -8.54 -5.55
N GLY A 91 -9.86 -8.50 -4.93
CA GLY A 91 -8.75 -9.40 -5.15
C GLY A 91 -8.66 -10.47 -4.07
N GLU A 92 -7.64 -11.29 -4.15
CA GLU A 92 -7.42 -12.42 -3.25
C GLU A 92 -5.97 -12.47 -2.75
N GLY A 93 -5.73 -13.24 -1.69
CA GLY A 93 -4.41 -13.44 -1.11
C GLY A 93 -4.13 -12.54 0.09
N ASN A 94 -2.84 -12.34 0.39
CA ASN A 94 -2.39 -11.53 1.50
C ASN A 94 -2.25 -10.06 1.11
N SER A 95 -2.44 -9.17 2.06
CA SER A 95 -2.17 -7.75 1.88
C SER A 95 -0.68 -7.46 1.98
N PRO A 96 -0.18 -6.41 1.31
CA PRO A 96 1.20 -5.96 1.47
C PRO A 96 1.47 -5.50 2.91
N VAL A 97 2.73 -5.60 3.31
CA VAL A 97 3.24 -4.97 4.53
C VAL A 97 3.95 -3.67 4.19
N GLU A 98 4.25 -2.86 5.19
CA GLU A 98 4.86 -1.54 5.02
C GLU A 98 6.17 -1.57 4.21
N GLN A 99 6.96 -2.64 4.35
CA GLN A 99 8.25 -2.83 3.66
C GLN A 99 8.13 -3.45 2.28
N SER A 100 6.93 -3.85 1.86
CA SER A 100 6.69 -4.45 0.54
C SER A 100 6.90 -3.44 -0.58
N GLN A 101 7.27 -3.96 -1.75
CA GLN A 101 7.10 -3.26 -3.01
C GLN A 101 5.85 -3.77 -3.70
N VAL A 102 5.13 -2.87 -4.33
CA VAL A 102 3.88 -3.20 -5.03
C VAL A 102 3.92 -2.69 -6.46
N LYS A 103 3.29 -3.44 -7.34
CA LYS A 103 3.05 -3.07 -8.73
C LYS A 103 1.58 -2.72 -8.90
N VAL A 104 1.31 -1.53 -9.39
CA VAL A 104 -0.05 -1.00 -9.46
C VAL A 104 -0.35 -0.34 -10.80
N HIS A 105 -1.62 -0.38 -11.21
CA HIS A 105 -2.17 0.63 -12.10
C HIS A 105 -2.93 1.67 -11.29
N TYR A 106 -2.88 2.93 -11.73
CA TYR A 106 -3.58 4.00 -11.04
C TYR A 106 -3.91 5.17 -11.96
N ARG A 107 -4.90 5.95 -11.52
CA ARG A 107 -5.25 7.24 -12.06
C ARG A 107 -5.60 8.19 -10.92
N GLY A 108 -4.93 9.35 -10.86
CA GLY A 108 -5.16 10.38 -9.86
C GLY A 108 -5.83 11.61 -10.47
N ARG A 109 -6.85 12.13 -9.80
CA ARG A 109 -7.61 13.32 -10.18
C ARG A 109 -7.93 14.18 -8.96
N LEU A 110 -8.17 15.46 -9.20
CA LEU A 110 -8.75 16.38 -8.22
C LEU A 110 -10.27 16.19 -8.15
N GLU A 111 -10.91 16.83 -7.18
CA GLU A 111 -12.39 16.79 -7.02
C GLU A 111 -13.12 17.39 -8.24
N ASP A 112 -12.53 18.37 -8.92
CA ASP A 112 -13.07 18.96 -10.16
C ASP A 112 -12.93 18.04 -11.40
N GLY A 113 -12.32 16.86 -11.22
CA GLY A 113 -12.08 15.89 -12.29
C GLY A 113 -10.76 16.08 -13.04
N THR A 114 -9.98 17.13 -12.75
CA THR A 114 -8.69 17.36 -13.38
C THR A 114 -7.74 16.20 -13.06
N GLU A 115 -7.34 15.46 -14.08
CA GLU A 115 -6.39 14.35 -13.95
C GLU A 115 -4.96 14.93 -13.88
N PHE A 116 -4.23 14.58 -12.82
CA PHE A 116 -2.87 15.02 -12.60
C PHE A 116 -1.82 13.93 -12.86
N ASP A 117 -2.19 12.64 -12.74
CA ASP A 117 -1.27 11.54 -13.02
C ASP A 117 -2.03 10.25 -13.37
N SER A 118 -1.45 9.41 -14.25
CA SER A 118 -2.04 8.14 -14.65
C SER A 118 -1.01 7.19 -15.23
N SER A 119 -0.91 6.00 -14.65
CA SER A 119 -0.12 4.90 -15.19
C SER A 119 -0.72 4.34 -16.48
N TYR A 120 -2.04 4.40 -16.61
CA TYR A 120 -2.74 3.98 -17.84
C TYR A 120 -2.34 4.84 -19.04
N LYS A 121 -2.20 6.16 -18.86
CA LYS A 121 -1.73 7.06 -19.94
C LYS A 121 -0.28 6.79 -20.35
N ARG A 122 0.53 6.29 -19.44
CA ARG A 122 1.91 5.87 -19.71
C ARG A 122 1.98 4.49 -20.38
N GLY A 123 0.88 3.74 -20.41
CA GLY A 123 0.82 2.40 -20.99
C GLY A 123 1.52 1.30 -20.19
N GLN A 124 1.91 1.57 -18.95
CA GLN A 124 2.63 0.61 -18.11
C GLN A 124 2.31 0.82 -16.63
N PRO A 125 2.24 -0.25 -15.82
CA PRO A 125 2.09 -0.14 -14.37
C PRO A 125 3.32 0.52 -13.74
N ALA A 126 3.15 1.01 -12.53
CA ALA A 126 4.23 1.58 -11.74
C ALA A 126 4.52 0.71 -10.53
N THR A 127 5.78 0.73 -10.07
CA THR A 127 6.24 0.02 -8.88
C THR A 127 6.61 1.03 -7.80
N PHE A 128 6.09 0.82 -6.58
CA PHE A 128 6.34 1.68 -5.44
C PHE A 128 6.63 0.87 -4.18
N PRO A 129 7.52 1.33 -3.30
CA PRO A 129 7.56 0.85 -1.93
C PRO A 129 6.32 1.38 -1.18
N VAL A 130 5.67 0.53 -0.40
CA VAL A 130 4.44 0.88 0.35
C VAL A 130 4.66 2.06 1.30
N ASN A 131 5.84 2.13 1.93
CA ASN A 131 6.23 3.23 2.81
C ASN A 131 6.79 4.46 2.07
N GLY A 132 6.87 4.45 0.75
CA GLY A 132 7.43 5.52 -0.07
C GLY A 132 6.39 6.38 -0.79
N VAL A 133 5.11 6.22 -0.48
CA VAL A 133 3.99 6.95 -1.08
C VAL A 133 3.28 7.83 -0.05
N ILE A 134 2.30 8.61 -0.45
CA ILE A 134 1.48 9.41 0.48
C ILE A 134 0.73 8.52 1.48
N ARG A 135 0.49 9.04 2.67
CA ARG A 135 -0.05 8.27 3.80
C ARG A 135 -1.36 7.53 3.45
N GLY A 136 -2.26 8.17 2.73
CA GLY A 136 -3.52 7.55 2.30
C GLY A 136 -3.30 6.34 1.40
N TRP A 137 -2.26 6.35 0.55
CA TRP A 137 -1.88 5.19 -0.25
C TRP A 137 -1.27 4.07 0.59
N THR A 138 -0.36 4.41 1.51
CA THR A 138 0.24 3.41 2.43
C THR A 138 -0.85 2.68 3.18
N GLU A 139 -1.80 3.41 3.75
CA GLU A 139 -2.93 2.83 4.49
C GLU A 139 -3.80 1.95 3.59
N ALA A 140 -4.21 2.46 2.41
CA ALA A 140 -5.05 1.70 1.48
C ALA A 140 -4.36 0.41 1.00
N LEU A 141 -3.09 0.49 0.58
CA LEU A 141 -2.33 -0.65 0.07
C LEU A 141 -2.19 -1.76 1.11
N MET A 142 -2.00 -1.42 2.38
CA MET A 142 -1.94 -2.42 3.47
C MET A 142 -3.29 -3.10 3.75
N LEU A 143 -4.39 -2.57 3.23
CA LEU A 143 -5.72 -3.18 3.30
C LEU A 143 -6.07 -3.95 2.01
N MET A 144 -5.51 -3.56 0.87
CA MET A 144 -5.76 -4.16 -0.43
C MET A 144 -5.06 -5.52 -0.57
N LYS A 145 -5.57 -6.33 -1.50
CA LYS A 145 -5.00 -7.60 -1.92
C LYS A 145 -4.69 -7.56 -3.43
N PRO A 146 -3.77 -8.38 -3.94
CA PRO A 146 -3.57 -8.51 -5.37
C PRO A 146 -4.89 -8.79 -6.12
N GLY A 147 -5.15 -8.03 -7.17
CA GLY A 147 -6.41 -8.04 -7.92
C GLY A 147 -7.47 -7.07 -7.40
N ASP A 148 -7.29 -6.45 -6.23
CA ASP A 148 -8.18 -5.38 -5.77
C ASP A 148 -8.07 -4.16 -6.67
N LYS A 149 -9.22 -3.55 -6.92
CA LYS A 149 -9.34 -2.25 -7.55
C LYS A 149 -10.25 -1.37 -6.70
N TRP A 150 -9.70 -0.27 -6.21
CA TRP A 150 -10.37 0.63 -5.30
C TRP A 150 -10.37 2.07 -5.80
N GLU A 151 -11.43 2.82 -5.47
CA GLU A 151 -11.43 4.27 -5.54
C GLU A 151 -11.15 4.82 -4.14
N LEU A 152 -10.11 5.64 -4.03
CA LEU A 152 -9.67 6.26 -2.79
C LEU A 152 -10.02 7.75 -2.83
N THR A 153 -10.60 8.27 -1.75
CA THR A 153 -10.72 9.72 -1.50
C THR A 153 -9.81 10.05 -0.33
N ILE A 154 -8.76 10.78 -0.63
CA ILE A 154 -7.65 11.06 0.29
C ILE A 154 -7.71 12.54 0.69
N PRO A 155 -8.03 12.85 1.96
CA PRO A 155 -8.03 14.22 2.43
C PRO A 155 -6.59 14.79 2.44
N PRO A 156 -6.44 16.12 2.47
CA PRO A 156 -5.13 16.77 2.38
C PRO A 156 -4.09 16.25 3.38
N GLU A 157 -4.50 15.93 4.59
CA GLU A 157 -3.64 15.47 5.69
C GLU A 157 -3.00 14.11 5.40
N LEU A 158 -3.66 13.28 4.59
CA LEU A 158 -3.15 11.98 4.14
C LEU A 158 -2.51 12.06 2.75
N GLY A 159 -2.57 13.23 2.10
CA GLY A 159 -1.97 13.53 0.81
C GLY A 159 -0.77 14.46 0.92
N TYR A 160 -0.85 15.61 0.27
CA TYR A 160 0.24 16.60 0.21
C TYR A 160 0.08 17.77 1.19
N GLY A 161 -1.04 17.81 1.96
CA GLY A 161 -1.31 18.86 2.95
C GLY A 161 -1.36 20.24 2.33
N SER A 162 -0.73 21.18 2.99
CA SER A 162 -0.63 22.60 2.54
C SER A 162 0.41 22.83 1.43
N ARG A 163 1.00 21.78 0.87
CA ARG A 163 1.98 21.89 -0.22
C ARG A 163 1.30 21.78 -1.56
N ALA A 164 1.64 22.68 -2.48
CA ALA A 164 1.33 22.47 -3.89
C ALA A 164 2.29 21.46 -4.50
N VAL A 165 1.83 20.69 -5.48
CA VAL A 165 2.69 19.78 -6.27
C VAL A 165 2.69 20.24 -7.72
N GLY A 166 3.81 20.81 -8.12
CA GLY A 166 3.92 21.45 -9.42
C GLY A 166 2.85 22.53 -9.61
N ASN A 167 2.33 22.61 -10.82
CA ASN A 167 1.24 23.53 -11.18
C ASN A 167 -0.13 22.82 -11.29
N VAL A 168 -0.21 21.57 -10.82
CA VAL A 168 -1.39 20.72 -11.07
C VAL A 168 -2.16 20.35 -9.81
N ILE A 169 -1.50 20.27 -8.65
CA ILE A 169 -2.16 19.98 -7.37
C ILE A 169 -2.02 21.21 -6.47
N PRO A 170 -3.12 21.96 -6.25
CA PRO A 170 -3.13 23.08 -5.31
C PRO A 170 -2.87 22.64 -3.86
N PRO A 171 -2.49 23.55 -2.97
CA PRO A 171 -2.46 23.29 -1.54
C PRO A 171 -3.83 22.86 -1.01
N ASN A 172 -3.83 22.00 0.00
CA ASN A 172 -5.04 21.50 0.67
C ASN A 172 -6.05 20.83 -0.27
N SER A 173 -5.56 20.13 -1.30
CA SER A 173 -6.40 19.38 -2.22
C SER A 173 -6.77 18.01 -1.68
N THR A 174 -8.05 17.67 -1.77
CA THR A 174 -8.50 16.27 -1.70
C THR A 174 -8.11 15.57 -2.99
N LEU A 175 -7.55 14.38 -2.88
CA LEU A 175 -7.11 13.59 -4.01
C LEU A 175 -8.03 12.39 -4.20
N ILE A 176 -8.45 12.16 -5.44
CA ILE A 176 -9.24 10.98 -5.79
C ILE A 176 -8.38 10.09 -6.68
N PHE A 177 -8.15 8.86 -6.23
CA PHE A 177 -7.40 7.87 -6.98
C PHE A 177 -8.24 6.64 -7.28
N GLU A 178 -8.14 6.14 -8.48
CA GLU A 178 -8.45 4.76 -8.81
C GLU A 178 -7.12 3.99 -8.77
N VAL A 179 -7.04 2.95 -7.95
CA VAL A 179 -5.83 2.13 -7.75
C VAL A 179 -6.20 0.68 -7.95
N GLU A 180 -5.41 -0.01 -8.76
CA GLU A 180 -5.48 -1.45 -8.98
C GLU A 180 -4.16 -2.08 -8.53
N LEU A 181 -4.21 -2.91 -7.49
CA LEU A 181 -3.05 -3.63 -6.99
C LEU A 181 -2.86 -4.90 -7.82
N LEU A 182 -1.80 -4.93 -8.62
CA LEU A 182 -1.52 -6.06 -9.52
C LEU A 182 -0.71 -7.15 -8.83
N GLU A 183 0.32 -6.75 -8.08
CA GLU A 183 1.31 -7.70 -7.56
C GLU A 183 2.04 -7.12 -6.33
N ILE A 184 2.42 -7.99 -5.40
CA ILE A 184 3.36 -7.72 -4.31
C ILE A 184 4.70 -8.34 -4.72
N LEU A 185 5.78 -7.55 -4.68
CA LEU A 185 7.12 -7.93 -5.15
C LEU A 185 8.04 -8.31 -3.98
#